data_218df2fe43f4de92ee97974e70f77ef0
#
_entry.id   218df2fe43f4de92ee97974e70f77ef0
#
_cell.length_a   1.000
_cell.length_b   1.000
_cell.length_c   1.000
_cell.angle_alpha   90.00
_cell.angle_beta   90.00
_cell.angle_gamma   90.00
#
_symmetry.space_group_name_H-M   'P 1'
#
loop_
_entity.id
_entity.type
_entity.pdbx_description
1 polymer ?
#
loop_
_entity_poly.entity_id
_entity_poly.type
_entity_poly.pdbx_seq_one_letter_code
_entity_poly.pdbx_strand_id
1 'polypeptide(L)'
;METKRFYEQTGVAMTCRNFEEYVRMFDLEPEKLRGKRVLDIGAGASAFTAEASRREIEARAADPLYAMGPSEIEGLGLEEIDRFIAKLTERRHMYNWDFYEGPELLKELRKKSFADFAADYANPASREEKYAAASLPELPHSEDEFDLVLCSHFLFLYGEQFGPEFHLRAMRELLRVCKPGGEVRIYPLLTFGGELYPQLPELLAELAREGVTAEYRPTRLAFIPGSRDYLTLHKVAD
;
A
#
# COMPACT_ATOMS: atom_id res chain seq x y z
N MET A 1 24.54 4.63 -19.01
CA MET A 1 24.46 4.41 -17.54
C MET A 1 23.34 3.43 -17.32
N GLU A 2 23.64 2.21 -16.82
CA GLU A 2 22.58 1.29 -16.43
C GLU A 2 21.82 1.93 -15.25
N THR A 3 20.53 2.17 -15.44
CA THR A 3 19.63 2.62 -14.37
C THR A 3 19.66 1.54 -13.28
N LYS A 4 20.14 1.86 -12.10
CA LYS A 4 20.15 0.97 -10.94
C LYS A 4 18.71 0.71 -10.52
N ARG A 5 18.09 -0.33 -11.06
CA ARG A 5 16.77 -0.78 -10.61
C ARG A 5 16.94 -1.56 -9.31
N PHE A 6 16.24 -1.15 -8.26
CA PHE A 6 16.21 -1.89 -7.00
C PHE A 6 15.59 -3.28 -7.19
N TYR A 7 14.61 -3.38 -8.08
CA TYR A 7 13.85 -4.60 -8.28
C TYR A 7 13.30 -4.67 -9.71
N GLU A 8 13.47 -5.80 -10.38
CA GLU A 8 12.82 -6.09 -11.66
C GLU A 8 11.51 -6.81 -11.39
N GLN A 9 10.40 -6.18 -11.70
CA GLN A 9 9.07 -6.73 -11.52
C GLN A 9 8.31 -6.75 -12.84
N THR A 10 7.77 -7.91 -13.20
CA THR A 10 6.81 -8.06 -14.28
C THR A 10 5.42 -8.18 -13.67
N GLY A 11 4.54 -7.23 -13.99
CA GLY A 11 3.23 -7.10 -13.32
C GLY A 11 3.33 -6.52 -11.91
N VAL A 12 2.21 -6.46 -11.20
CA VAL A 12 2.15 -5.96 -9.82
C VAL A 12 2.42 -7.12 -8.86
N ALA A 13 3.38 -6.94 -7.95
CA ALA A 13 3.75 -7.97 -6.98
C ALA A 13 2.70 -8.11 -5.89
N MET A 14 2.37 -9.34 -5.54
CA MET A 14 1.62 -9.62 -4.33
C MET A 14 2.52 -9.39 -3.10
N THR A 15 2.17 -8.43 -2.26
CA THR A 15 2.93 -8.14 -1.03
C THR A 15 2.17 -8.59 0.20
N CYS A 16 2.92 -9.13 1.19
CA CYS A 16 2.36 -9.66 2.43
C CYS A 16 2.92 -8.86 3.61
N ARG A 17 2.36 -7.69 3.89
CA ARG A 17 2.80 -6.83 5.01
C ARG A 17 1.87 -6.98 6.21
N ASN A 18 2.44 -6.82 7.41
CA ASN A 18 1.71 -6.85 8.66
C ASN A 18 1.31 -5.44 9.13
N PHE A 19 0.52 -5.36 10.18
CA PHE A 19 0.03 -4.12 10.77
C PHE A 19 1.16 -3.20 11.27
N GLU A 20 2.20 -3.75 11.89
CA GLU A 20 3.33 -2.98 12.41
C GLU A 20 4.12 -2.28 11.28
N GLU A 21 4.24 -2.93 10.13
CA GLU A 21 4.86 -2.31 8.96
C GLU A 21 4.05 -1.09 8.48
N TYR A 22 2.71 -1.18 8.46
CA TYR A 22 1.85 -0.03 8.12
C TYR A 22 1.94 1.08 9.16
N VAL A 23 1.96 0.74 10.44
CA VAL A 23 2.18 1.70 11.53
C VAL A 23 3.46 2.50 11.30
N ARG A 24 4.54 1.82 10.94
CA ARG A 24 5.84 2.47 10.70
C ARG A 24 5.89 3.23 9.38
N MET A 25 5.34 2.64 8.30
CA MET A 25 5.34 3.28 6.98
C MET A 25 4.61 4.60 6.97
N PHE A 26 3.44 4.61 7.57
CA PHE A 26 2.50 5.72 7.51
C PHE A 26 2.42 6.52 8.81
N ASP A 27 3.29 6.25 9.79
CA ASP A 27 3.26 6.87 11.12
C ASP A 27 1.85 6.84 11.74
N LEU A 28 1.23 5.65 11.73
CA LEU A 28 -0.12 5.47 12.27
C LEU A 28 -0.09 5.49 13.80
N GLU A 29 -1.18 6.01 14.38
CA GLU A 29 -1.46 5.95 15.80
C GLU A 29 -2.67 5.02 16.01
N PRO A 30 -2.48 3.73 16.31
CA PRO A 30 -3.57 2.75 16.35
C PRO A 30 -4.74 3.15 17.26
N GLU A 31 -4.45 3.77 18.41
CA GLU A 31 -5.48 4.22 19.34
C GLU A 31 -6.40 5.30 18.75
N LYS A 32 -5.87 6.16 17.86
CA LYS A 32 -6.65 7.18 17.17
C LYS A 32 -7.47 6.62 16.01
N LEU A 33 -7.16 5.40 15.57
CA LEU A 33 -7.87 4.73 14.48
C LEU A 33 -9.02 3.85 14.95
N ARG A 34 -9.19 3.64 16.25
CA ARG A 34 -10.34 2.88 16.78
C ARG A 34 -11.67 3.51 16.36
N GLY A 35 -12.57 2.68 15.84
CA GLY A 35 -13.86 3.13 15.29
C GLY A 35 -13.76 3.96 14.01
N LYS A 36 -12.56 4.08 13.41
CA LYS A 36 -12.34 4.73 12.12
C LYS A 36 -12.45 3.74 10.98
N ARG A 37 -12.97 4.22 9.86
CA ARG A 37 -13.02 3.44 8.61
C ARG A 37 -11.75 3.68 7.81
N VAL A 38 -10.99 2.63 7.58
CA VAL A 38 -9.69 2.66 6.86
C VAL A 38 -9.79 1.82 5.60
N LEU A 39 -9.30 2.34 4.47
CA LEU A 39 -9.21 1.61 3.21
C LEU A 39 -7.74 1.42 2.83
N ASP A 40 -7.35 0.18 2.55
CA ASP A 40 -6.03 -0.20 2.03
C ASP A 40 -6.14 -0.53 0.54
N ILE A 41 -5.45 0.23 -0.30
CA ILE A 41 -5.48 0.12 -1.77
C ILE A 41 -4.19 -0.51 -2.30
N GLY A 42 -4.35 -1.47 -3.24
CA GLY A 42 -3.22 -2.28 -3.70
C GLY A 42 -2.67 -3.13 -2.57
N ALA A 43 -3.60 -3.62 -1.72
CA ALA A 43 -3.29 -4.27 -0.46
C ALA A 43 -2.59 -5.63 -0.65
N GLY A 44 -2.80 -6.30 -1.78
CA GLY A 44 -2.25 -7.63 -2.03
C GLY A 44 -2.70 -8.63 -0.95
N ALA A 45 -1.79 -9.47 -0.50
CA ALA A 45 -2.03 -10.43 0.58
C ALA A 45 -1.55 -9.90 1.96
N SER A 46 -1.78 -8.61 2.22
CA SER A 46 -1.42 -7.97 3.49
C SER A 46 -2.33 -8.41 4.64
N ALA A 47 -1.75 -8.65 5.82
CA ALA A 47 -2.51 -8.90 7.04
C ALA A 47 -3.08 -7.62 7.68
N PHE A 48 -2.78 -6.44 7.14
CA PHE A 48 -3.19 -5.17 7.77
C PHE A 48 -4.68 -5.16 8.10
N THR A 49 -5.55 -5.47 7.14
CA THR A 49 -7.02 -5.49 7.32
C THR A 49 -7.47 -6.47 8.40
N ALA A 50 -6.95 -7.70 8.36
CA ALA A 50 -7.25 -8.72 9.37
C ALA A 50 -6.79 -8.32 10.78
N GLU A 51 -5.59 -7.77 10.90
CA GLU A 51 -5.01 -7.34 12.17
C GLU A 51 -5.64 -6.04 12.70
N ALA A 52 -6.03 -5.11 11.83
CA ALA A 52 -6.74 -3.88 12.18
C ALA A 52 -8.11 -4.19 12.81
N SER A 53 -8.86 -5.12 12.22
CA SER A 53 -10.16 -5.56 12.75
C SER A 53 -10.07 -6.09 14.19
N ARG A 54 -8.98 -6.79 14.54
CA ARG A 54 -8.72 -7.25 15.92
C ARG A 54 -8.44 -6.10 16.90
N ARG A 55 -8.23 -4.89 16.40
CA ARG A 55 -7.93 -3.66 17.14
C ARG A 55 -9.07 -2.65 17.10
N GLU A 56 -10.28 -3.10 16.74
CA GLU A 56 -11.48 -2.25 16.64
C GLU A 56 -11.34 -1.14 15.59
N ILE A 57 -10.54 -1.37 14.53
CA ILE A 57 -10.41 -0.50 13.37
C ILE A 57 -11.23 -1.13 12.24
N GLU A 58 -12.15 -0.37 11.65
CA GLU A 58 -12.98 -0.83 10.53
C GLU A 58 -12.18 -0.76 9.22
N ALA A 59 -11.29 -1.75 9.01
CA ALA A 59 -10.43 -1.78 7.83
C ALA A 59 -11.07 -2.59 6.70
N ARG A 60 -10.96 -2.04 5.47
CA ARG A 60 -11.27 -2.72 4.21
C ARG A 60 -10.06 -2.67 3.28
N ALA A 61 -10.03 -3.59 2.32
CA ALA A 61 -8.96 -3.69 1.35
C ALA A 61 -9.53 -3.78 -0.08
N ALA A 62 -8.84 -3.15 -1.03
CA ALA A 62 -9.17 -3.25 -2.45
C ALA A 62 -7.91 -3.65 -3.24
N ASP A 63 -8.02 -4.77 -3.99
CA ASP A 63 -6.95 -5.29 -4.83
C ASP A 63 -7.55 -6.20 -5.92
N PRO A 64 -7.04 -6.16 -7.18
CA PRO A 64 -7.46 -7.10 -8.23
C PRO A 64 -7.28 -8.58 -7.84
N LEU A 65 -6.34 -8.89 -6.92
CA LEU A 65 -6.09 -10.22 -6.39
C LEU A 65 -7.37 -10.87 -5.83
N TYR A 66 -8.28 -10.08 -5.28
CA TYR A 66 -9.50 -10.59 -4.62
C TYR A 66 -10.58 -11.10 -5.59
N ALA A 67 -10.33 -11.02 -6.90
CA ALA A 67 -11.11 -11.78 -7.88
C ALA A 67 -10.82 -13.30 -7.84
N MET A 68 -9.69 -13.68 -7.21
CA MET A 68 -9.29 -15.09 -7.07
C MET A 68 -9.88 -15.70 -5.80
N GLY A 69 -10.12 -17.02 -5.86
CA GLY A 69 -10.57 -17.78 -4.69
C GLY A 69 -9.46 -17.97 -3.65
N PRO A 70 -9.82 -18.26 -2.37
CA PRO A 70 -8.83 -18.45 -1.29
C PRO A 70 -7.75 -19.48 -1.62
N SER A 71 -8.14 -20.64 -2.17
CA SER A 71 -7.19 -21.71 -2.50
C SER A 71 -6.23 -21.35 -3.62
N GLU A 72 -6.66 -20.49 -4.57
CA GLU A 72 -5.78 -20.01 -5.64
C GLU A 72 -4.72 -19.05 -5.07
N ILE A 73 -5.14 -18.11 -4.22
CA ILE A 73 -4.22 -17.17 -3.55
C ILE A 73 -3.25 -17.92 -2.65
N GLU A 74 -3.72 -18.93 -1.89
CA GLU A 74 -2.88 -19.74 -1.01
C GLU A 74 -1.80 -20.48 -1.80
N GLY A 75 -2.13 -21.05 -2.96
CA GLY A 75 -1.19 -21.75 -3.82
C GLY A 75 -0.09 -20.83 -4.37
N LEU A 76 -0.42 -19.58 -4.69
CA LEU A 76 0.53 -18.62 -5.25
C LEU A 76 1.39 -17.92 -4.18
N GLY A 77 0.84 -17.72 -2.98
CA GLY A 77 1.43 -16.83 -1.99
C GLY A 77 2.78 -17.27 -1.45
N LEU A 78 2.93 -18.55 -1.15
CA LEU A 78 4.20 -19.08 -0.61
C LEU A 78 5.32 -19.04 -1.67
N GLU A 79 5.00 -19.38 -2.92
CA GLU A 79 5.97 -19.31 -4.01
C GLU A 79 6.42 -17.86 -4.28
N GLU A 80 5.49 -16.91 -4.21
CA GLU A 80 5.79 -15.50 -4.41
C GLU A 80 6.67 -14.95 -3.29
N ILE A 81 6.43 -15.35 -2.02
CA ILE A 81 7.29 -14.99 -0.89
C ILE A 81 8.71 -15.51 -1.11
N ASP A 82 8.87 -16.78 -1.46
CA ASP A 82 10.19 -17.38 -1.65
C ASP A 82 10.94 -16.70 -2.81
N ARG A 83 10.26 -16.43 -3.92
CA ARG A 83 10.82 -15.69 -5.08
C ARG A 83 11.22 -14.26 -4.71
N PHE A 84 10.38 -13.56 -3.96
CA PHE A 84 10.66 -12.20 -3.49
C PHE A 84 11.89 -12.16 -2.58
N ILE A 85 11.97 -13.06 -1.59
CA ILE A 85 13.12 -13.12 -0.68
C ILE A 85 14.41 -13.48 -1.41
N ALA A 86 14.39 -14.41 -2.37
CA ALA A 86 15.56 -14.74 -3.17
C ALA A 86 16.11 -13.51 -3.91
N LYS A 87 15.25 -12.77 -4.61
CA LYS A 87 15.63 -11.52 -5.31
C LYS A 87 16.19 -10.45 -4.37
N LEU A 88 15.61 -10.27 -3.18
CA LEU A 88 16.13 -9.33 -2.18
C LEU A 88 17.48 -9.75 -1.62
N THR A 89 17.67 -11.05 -1.40
CA THR A 89 18.92 -11.60 -0.87
C THR A 89 20.10 -11.37 -1.84
N GLU A 90 19.86 -11.55 -3.13
CA GLU A 90 20.87 -11.27 -4.18
C GLU A 90 21.31 -9.79 -4.17
N ARG A 91 20.42 -8.88 -3.78
CA ARG A 91 20.65 -7.44 -3.75
C ARG A 91 20.64 -6.85 -2.33
N ARG A 92 20.97 -7.69 -1.34
CA ARG A 92 20.88 -7.34 0.09
C ARG A 92 21.52 -5.99 0.42
N HIS A 93 22.66 -5.67 -0.17
CA HIS A 93 23.41 -4.44 0.07
C HIS A 93 22.69 -3.17 -0.40
N MET A 94 21.60 -3.30 -1.16
CA MET A 94 20.82 -2.18 -1.70
C MET A 94 19.67 -1.74 -0.80
N TYR A 95 19.42 -2.41 0.32
CA TYR A 95 18.27 -2.16 1.18
C TYR A 95 18.70 -1.79 2.61
N ASN A 96 17.86 -1.04 3.31
CA ASN A 96 18.03 -0.78 4.74
C ASN A 96 17.35 -1.88 5.56
N TRP A 97 18.15 -2.62 6.32
CA TRP A 97 17.70 -3.77 7.10
C TRP A 97 17.48 -3.46 8.60
N ASP A 98 17.52 -2.19 9.01
CA ASP A 98 17.41 -1.80 10.43
C ASP A 98 16.16 -2.37 11.11
N PHE A 99 15.05 -2.45 10.40
CA PHE A 99 13.80 -3.00 10.92
C PHE A 99 13.71 -4.53 10.80
N TYR A 100 14.16 -5.08 9.67
CA TYR A 100 14.02 -6.50 9.36
C TYR A 100 15.21 -7.35 9.81
N GLU A 101 16.33 -6.73 10.23
CA GLU A 101 17.58 -7.39 10.64
C GLU A 101 18.21 -8.29 9.55
N GLY A 102 17.46 -8.68 8.54
CA GLY A 102 17.93 -9.47 7.40
C GLY A 102 16.81 -10.18 6.64
N PRO A 103 17.16 -10.88 5.54
CA PRO A 103 16.19 -11.59 4.70
C PRO A 103 15.43 -12.70 5.44
N GLU A 104 16.08 -13.34 6.41
CA GLU A 104 15.52 -14.46 7.18
C GLU A 104 14.32 -14.00 8.01
N LEU A 105 14.49 -12.96 8.82
CA LEU A 105 13.39 -12.41 9.62
C LEU A 105 12.29 -11.83 8.71
N LEU A 106 12.68 -11.15 7.63
CA LEU A 106 11.72 -10.66 6.64
C LEU A 106 10.87 -11.79 6.06
N LYS A 107 11.49 -12.95 5.73
CA LYS A 107 10.78 -14.12 5.23
C LYS A 107 9.76 -14.66 6.24
N GLU A 108 10.14 -14.76 7.50
CA GLU A 108 9.25 -15.20 8.58
C GLU A 108 8.07 -14.23 8.75
N LEU A 109 8.32 -12.93 8.77
CA LEU A 109 7.28 -11.91 8.83
C LEU A 109 6.32 -11.99 7.63
N ARG A 110 6.82 -12.20 6.42
CA ARG A 110 5.99 -12.38 5.21
C ARG A 110 5.11 -13.61 5.30
N LYS A 111 5.66 -14.75 5.72
CA LYS A 111 4.90 -16.00 5.90
C LYS A 111 3.81 -15.86 6.96
N LYS A 112 4.13 -15.25 8.10
CA LYS A 112 3.17 -15.01 9.16
C LYS A 112 2.04 -14.07 8.69
N SER A 113 2.40 -12.97 8.07
CA SER A 113 1.43 -12.00 7.52
C SER A 113 0.53 -12.66 6.47
N PHE A 114 1.11 -13.45 5.57
CA PHE A 114 0.33 -14.19 4.59
C PHE A 114 -0.65 -15.18 5.24
N ALA A 115 -0.23 -15.92 6.25
CA ALA A 115 -1.10 -16.85 6.98
C ALA A 115 -2.27 -16.12 7.67
N ASP A 116 -2.01 -14.98 8.31
CA ASP A 116 -3.04 -14.16 8.95
C ASP A 116 -4.05 -13.60 7.92
N PHE A 117 -3.57 -13.13 6.76
CA PHE A 117 -4.42 -12.72 5.64
C PHE A 117 -5.26 -13.89 5.10
N ALA A 118 -4.61 -15.02 4.78
CA ALA A 118 -5.27 -16.18 4.17
C ALA A 118 -6.38 -16.73 5.07
N ALA A 119 -6.15 -16.77 6.38
CA ALA A 119 -7.15 -17.21 7.35
C ALA A 119 -8.38 -16.28 7.38
N ASP A 120 -8.18 -14.95 7.35
CA ASP A 120 -9.28 -13.98 7.33
C ASP A 120 -10.00 -13.99 5.98
N TYR A 121 -9.25 -14.06 4.87
CA TYR A 121 -9.80 -14.10 3.51
C TYR A 121 -10.57 -15.41 3.20
N ALA A 122 -10.16 -16.54 3.79
CA ALA A 122 -10.87 -17.81 3.66
C ALA A 122 -12.24 -17.80 4.36
N ASN A 123 -12.45 -16.93 5.36
CA ASN A 123 -13.74 -16.76 6.01
C ASN A 123 -14.70 -16.01 5.06
N PRO A 124 -15.82 -16.63 4.63
CA PRO A 124 -16.74 -16.01 3.66
C PRO A 124 -17.31 -14.66 4.11
N ALA A 125 -17.66 -14.53 5.41
CA ALA A 125 -18.20 -13.28 5.94
C ALA A 125 -17.15 -12.15 5.94
N SER A 126 -15.92 -12.45 6.39
CA SER A 126 -14.81 -11.50 6.34
C SER A 126 -14.49 -11.08 4.91
N ARG A 127 -14.46 -12.06 3.99
CA ARG A 127 -14.15 -11.80 2.58
C ARG A 127 -15.17 -10.88 1.93
N GLU A 128 -16.45 -11.11 2.13
CA GLU A 128 -17.54 -10.30 1.57
C GLU A 128 -17.53 -8.88 2.16
N GLU A 129 -17.27 -8.75 3.45
CA GLU A 129 -17.33 -7.47 4.15
C GLU A 129 -16.10 -6.59 3.90
N LYS A 130 -14.90 -7.20 3.83
CA LYS A 130 -13.63 -6.47 3.95
C LYS A 130 -12.84 -6.36 2.64
N TYR A 131 -13.02 -7.29 1.70
CA TYR A 131 -12.12 -7.44 0.55
C TYR A 131 -12.85 -7.22 -0.77
N ALA A 132 -12.51 -6.14 -1.48
CA ALA A 132 -13.10 -5.80 -2.76
C ALA A 132 -12.15 -6.12 -3.93
N ALA A 133 -12.61 -6.92 -4.90
CA ALA A 133 -11.89 -7.13 -6.15
C ALA A 133 -12.00 -5.87 -7.02
N ALA A 134 -11.04 -4.96 -6.87
CA ALA A 134 -11.05 -3.67 -7.55
C ALA A 134 -9.64 -3.13 -7.79
N SER A 135 -9.53 -2.20 -8.72
CA SER A 135 -8.27 -1.53 -9.06
C SER A 135 -8.48 -0.04 -9.32
N LEU A 136 -7.47 0.76 -8.99
CA LEU A 136 -7.45 2.15 -9.43
C LEU A 136 -7.48 2.23 -10.97
N PRO A 137 -8.08 3.25 -11.54
CA PRO A 137 -8.63 4.44 -10.88
C PRO A 137 -10.15 4.38 -10.60
N GLU A 138 -10.72 3.19 -10.43
CA GLU A 138 -12.16 3.01 -10.19
C GLU A 138 -12.37 2.04 -9.01
N LEU A 139 -13.01 2.54 -7.92
CA LEU A 139 -13.25 1.79 -6.71
C LEU A 139 -14.76 1.63 -6.45
N PRO A 140 -15.20 0.43 -5.97
CA PRO A 140 -16.61 0.17 -5.70
C PRO A 140 -17.06 0.73 -4.33
N HIS A 141 -16.55 1.90 -3.97
CA HIS A 141 -16.83 2.56 -2.69
C HIS A 141 -17.53 3.89 -2.92
N SER A 142 -18.34 4.28 -1.96
CA SER A 142 -19.04 5.57 -1.99
C SER A 142 -18.07 6.73 -1.84
N GLU A 143 -18.47 7.90 -2.31
CA GLU A 143 -17.82 9.15 -1.96
C GLU A 143 -17.85 9.35 -0.44
N ASP A 144 -16.78 9.93 0.11
CA ASP A 144 -16.69 10.30 1.54
C ASP A 144 -16.94 9.12 2.51
N GLU A 145 -16.44 7.93 2.15
CA GLU A 145 -16.70 6.73 2.92
C GLU A 145 -15.66 6.50 4.04
N PHE A 146 -14.39 6.83 3.82
CA PHE A 146 -13.29 6.45 4.70
C PHE A 146 -12.64 7.63 5.43
N ASP A 147 -12.26 7.43 6.69
CA ASP A 147 -11.51 8.42 7.48
C ASP A 147 -10.03 8.46 7.08
N LEU A 148 -9.50 7.31 6.61
CA LEU A 148 -8.12 7.17 6.16
C LEU A 148 -8.06 6.23 4.95
N VAL A 149 -7.34 6.64 3.92
CA VAL A 149 -7.07 5.82 2.72
C VAL A 149 -5.56 5.64 2.60
N LEU A 150 -5.11 4.38 2.53
CA LEU A 150 -3.71 4.01 2.43
C LEU A 150 -3.43 3.42 1.04
N CYS A 151 -2.34 3.82 0.41
CA CYS A 151 -1.85 3.22 -0.82
C CYS A 151 -0.37 2.87 -0.65
N SER A 152 -0.11 1.57 -0.42
CA SER A 152 1.22 1.07 -0.09
C SER A 152 1.87 0.37 -1.27
N HIS A 153 3.09 0.81 -1.65
CA HIS A 153 3.97 0.13 -2.62
C HIS A 153 3.31 -0.17 -3.98
N PHE A 154 2.42 0.69 -4.42
CA PHE A 154 1.74 0.56 -5.70
C PHE A 154 1.96 1.81 -6.57
N LEU A 155 1.31 2.92 -6.28
CA LEU A 155 1.06 4.00 -7.23
C LEU A 155 2.33 4.50 -7.96
N PHE A 156 3.35 4.94 -7.24
CA PHE A 156 4.55 5.52 -7.85
C PHE A 156 5.64 4.50 -8.16
N LEU A 157 5.70 3.37 -7.44
CA LEU A 157 6.65 2.29 -7.77
C LEU A 157 6.48 1.82 -9.21
N TYR A 158 5.24 1.72 -9.69
CA TYR A 158 4.89 1.31 -11.04
C TYR A 158 4.76 2.49 -12.02
N GLY A 159 5.34 3.64 -11.69
CA GLY A 159 5.24 4.86 -12.48
C GLY A 159 5.70 4.76 -13.92
N GLU A 160 6.59 3.80 -14.25
CA GLU A 160 6.99 3.51 -15.63
C GLU A 160 5.93 2.71 -16.41
N GLN A 161 5.03 2.00 -15.71
CA GLN A 161 3.98 1.17 -16.35
C GLN A 161 2.69 1.94 -16.57
N PHE A 162 2.46 3.00 -15.77
CA PHE A 162 1.26 3.83 -15.82
C PHE A 162 1.63 5.28 -16.15
N GLY A 163 0.92 5.90 -17.08
CA GLY A 163 1.16 7.30 -17.45
C GLY A 163 0.65 8.30 -16.40
N PRO A 164 1.04 9.59 -16.52
CA PRO A 164 0.63 10.63 -15.56
C PRO A 164 -0.88 10.80 -15.43
N GLU A 165 -1.62 10.61 -16.52
CA GLU A 165 -3.09 10.66 -16.50
C GLU A 165 -3.70 9.60 -15.58
N PHE A 166 -3.17 8.38 -15.60
CA PHE A 166 -3.58 7.32 -14.68
C PHE A 166 -3.33 7.74 -13.22
N HIS A 167 -2.14 8.28 -12.92
CA HIS A 167 -1.79 8.71 -11.57
C HIS A 167 -2.73 9.81 -11.07
N LEU A 168 -3.04 10.80 -11.90
CA LEU A 168 -3.96 11.87 -11.54
C LEU A 168 -5.37 11.33 -11.25
N ARG A 169 -5.90 10.47 -12.13
CA ARG A 169 -7.20 9.83 -11.94
C ARG A 169 -7.21 8.97 -10.68
N ALA A 170 -6.14 8.21 -10.44
CA ALA A 170 -6.00 7.38 -9.27
C ALA A 170 -5.99 8.21 -7.96
N MET A 171 -5.22 9.30 -7.92
CA MET A 171 -5.18 10.20 -6.75
C MET A 171 -6.53 10.88 -6.51
N ARG A 172 -7.25 11.29 -7.55
CA ARG A 172 -8.62 11.81 -7.45
C ARG A 172 -9.59 10.76 -6.88
N GLU A 173 -9.45 9.51 -7.31
CA GLU A 173 -10.29 8.42 -6.81
C GLU A 173 -10.03 8.11 -5.33
N LEU A 174 -8.75 8.10 -4.90
CA LEU A 174 -8.39 7.98 -3.49
C LEU A 174 -9.01 9.11 -2.65
N LEU A 175 -8.97 10.34 -3.18
CA LEU A 175 -9.58 11.51 -2.54
C LEU A 175 -11.11 11.43 -2.56
N ARG A 176 -11.74 10.94 -3.63
CA ARG A 176 -13.19 10.78 -3.72
C ARG A 176 -13.73 9.91 -2.59
N VAL A 177 -13.11 8.76 -2.34
CA VAL A 177 -13.55 7.82 -1.30
C VAL A 177 -13.17 8.26 0.11
N CYS A 178 -12.25 9.20 0.26
CA CYS A 178 -11.83 9.78 1.53
C CYS A 178 -12.79 10.89 1.96
N LYS A 179 -13.19 10.91 3.23
CA LYS A 179 -14.04 11.95 3.81
C LYS A 179 -13.35 13.32 3.82
N PRO A 180 -14.11 14.43 3.77
CA PRO A 180 -13.59 15.72 4.21
C PRO A 180 -13.03 15.62 5.64
N GLY A 181 -11.83 16.18 5.85
CA GLY A 181 -11.10 16.05 7.12
C GLY A 181 -10.45 14.68 7.37
N GLY A 182 -10.60 13.74 6.44
CA GLY A 182 -9.82 12.51 6.40
C GLY A 182 -8.48 12.69 5.70
N GLU A 183 -7.70 11.63 5.61
CA GLU A 183 -6.37 11.64 5.00
C GLU A 183 -6.22 10.53 3.96
N VAL A 184 -5.56 10.85 2.84
CA VAL A 184 -5.00 9.87 1.91
C VAL A 184 -3.50 9.82 2.12
N ARG A 185 -2.93 8.64 2.39
CA ARG A 185 -1.47 8.48 2.57
C ARG A 185 -0.91 7.51 1.53
N ILE A 186 0.15 7.93 0.83
CA ILE A 186 0.76 7.17 -0.28
C ILE A 186 2.25 6.97 0.01
N TYR A 187 2.74 5.72 -0.11
CA TYR A 187 4.12 5.35 0.10
C TYR A 187 4.52 4.11 -0.74
N PRO A 188 5.75 4.02 -1.24
CA PRO A 188 6.76 5.07 -1.33
C PRO A 188 6.47 6.04 -2.48
N LEU A 189 7.22 7.16 -2.51
CA LEU A 189 7.14 8.16 -3.57
C LEU A 189 8.14 7.92 -4.69
N LEU A 190 8.85 6.80 -4.64
CA LEU A 190 9.91 6.41 -5.57
C LEU A 190 9.39 5.46 -6.64
N THR A 191 9.99 5.53 -7.82
CA THR A 191 9.88 4.48 -8.84
C THR A 191 10.76 3.29 -8.50
N PHE A 192 10.64 2.18 -9.25
CA PHE A 192 11.59 1.06 -9.16
C PHE A 192 13.03 1.44 -9.54
N GLY A 193 13.23 2.57 -10.22
CA GLY A 193 14.55 3.16 -10.47
C GLY A 193 15.20 3.75 -9.22
N GLY A 194 14.44 3.94 -8.13
CA GLY A 194 14.92 4.56 -6.89
C GLY A 194 14.92 6.08 -6.91
N GLU A 195 14.28 6.67 -7.89
CA GLU A 195 14.13 8.12 -8.04
C GLU A 195 12.71 8.53 -7.62
N LEU A 196 12.59 9.74 -7.07
CA LEU A 196 11.28 10.34 -6.83
C LEU A 196 10.49 10.34 -8.14
N TYR A 197 9.19 9.97 -8.08
CA TYR A 197 8.37 9.96 -9.29
C TYR A 197 8.39 11.33 -9.99
N PRO A 198 8.92 11.41 -11.23
CA PRO A 198 9.28 12.71 -11.83
C PRO A 198 8.11 13.66 -12.01
N GLN A 199 6.90 13.13 -12.28
CA GLN A 199 5.71 13.93 -12.52
C GLN A 199 4.92 14.27 -11.23
N LEU A 200 5.44 13.90 -10.06
CA LEU A 200 4.74 14.16 -8.79
C LEU A 200 4.47 15.67 -8.56
N PRO A 201 5.41 16.59 -8.81
CA PRO A 201 5.14 18.03 -8.64
C PRO A 201 3.98 18.55 -9.50
N GLU A 202 3.88 18.10 -10.75
CA GLU A 202 2.80 18.49 -11.67
C GLU A 202 1.45 17.93 -11.21
N LEU A 203 1.42 16.68 -10.75
CA LEU A 203 0.21 16.07 -10.19
C LEU A 203 -0.29 16.83 -8.96
N LEU A 204 0.62 17.19 -8.05
CA LEU A 204 0.27 17.97 -6.86
C LEU A 204 -0.21 19.38 -7.21
N ALA A 205 0.37 20.02 -8.24
CA ALA A 205 -0.08 21.32 -8.71
C ALA A 205 -1.51 21.27 -9.30
N GLU A 206 -1.86 20.18 -9.99
CA GLU A 206 -3.24 19.98 -10.47
C GLU A 206 -4.21 19.79 -9.30
N LEU A 207 -3.90 18.92 -8.36
CA LEU A 207 -4.76 18.68 -7.19
C LEU A 207 -4.92 19.94 -6.32
N ALA A 208 -3.87 20.77 -6.21
CA ALA A 208 -3.96 22.04 -5.48
C ALA A 208 -4.97 23.02 -6.09
N ARG A 209 -5.14 23.03 -7.43
CA ARG A 209 -6.18 23.83 -8.11
C ARG A 209 -7.60 23.32 -7.80
N GLU A 210 -7.71 22.07 -7.37
CA GLU A 210 -8.97 21.42 -6.96
C GLU A 210 -9.23 21.54 -5.44
N GLY A 211 -8.41 22.33 -4.71
CA GLY A 211 -8.56 22.55 -3.28
C GLY A 211 -7.96 21.44 -2.42
N VAL A 212 -7.04 20.62 -2.97
CA VAL A 212 -6.34 19.58 -2.19
C VAL A 212 -5.05 20.14 -1.63
N THR A 213 -4.77 19.90 -0.35
CA THR A 213 -3.47 20.16 0.26
C THR A 213 -2.62 18.89 0.32
N ALA A 214 -1.31 19.05 0.17
CA ALA A 214 -0.35 17.95 0.15
C ALA A 214 0.81 18.23 1.12
N GLU A 215 1.17 17.21 1.90
CA GLU A 215 2.28 17.27 2.85
C GLU A 215 3.17 16.04 2.71
N TYR A 216 4.50 16.25 2.78
CA TYR A 216 5.47 15.16 2.92
C TYR A 216 5.73 14.93 4.41
N ARG A 217 5.56 13.69 4.87
CA ARG A 217 5.79 13.31 6.26
C ARG A 217 6.80 12.17 6.36
N PRO A 218 7.70 12.18 7.35
CA PRO A 218 8.74 11.16 7.46
C PRO A 218 8.16 9.78 7.76
N THR A 219 8.65 8.77 7.02
CA THR A 219 8.36 7.36 7.33
C THR A 219 9.31 6.83 8.40
N ARG A 220 8.84 5.90 9.22
CA ARG A 220 9.68 5.13 10.16
C ARG A 220 10.08 3.76 9.59
N LEU A 221 9.80 3.50 8.31
CA LEU A 221 10.17 2.26 7.62
C LEU A 221 10.74 2.57 6.22
N ALA A 222 11.91 3.19 6.18
CA ALA A 222 12.63 3.50 4.94
C ALA A 222 13.44 2.28 4.46
N PHE A 223 12.76 1.19 4.06
CA PHE A 223 13.40 -0.05 3.60
C PHE A 223 14.12 0.15 2.25
N ILE A 224 13.48 0.82 1.30
CA ILE A 224 14.10 1.20 0.02
C ILE A 224 14.91 2.47 0.28
N PRO A 225 16.23 2.50 0.01
CA PRO A 225 17.04 3.70 0.20
C PRO A 225 16.46 4.90 -0.56
N GLY A 226 16.35 6.03 0.13
CA GLY A 226 15.75 7.25 -0.43
C GLY A 226 14.25 7.39 -0.20
N SER A 227 13.54 6.33 0.18
CA SER A 227 12.10 6.40 0.51
C SER A 227 11.86 6.96 1.92
N ARG A 228 12.23 8.23 2.14
CA ARG A 228 12.25 8.85 3.48
C ARG A 228 10.90 9.36 3.95
N ASP A 229 10.01 9.63 2.99
CA ASP A 229 8.74 10.28 3.26
C ASP A 229 7.57 9.52 2.62
N TYR A 230 6.40 9.65 3.22
CA TYR A 230 5.13 9.38 2.58
C TYR A 230 4.40 10.69 2.27
N LEU A 231 3.50 10.65 1.30
CA LEU A 231 2.65 11.77 0.93
C LEU A 231 1.34 11.68 1.69
N THR A 232 0.89 12.77 2.29
CA THR A 232 -0.46 12.94 2.83
C THR A 232 -1.22 13.95 1.97
N LEU A 233 -2.43 13.60 1.57
CA LEU A 233 -3.36 14.49 0.87
C LEU A 233 -4.60 14.72 1.72
N HIS A 234 -5.12 15.94 1.71
CA HIS A 234 -6.36 16.32 2.39
C HIS A 234 -7.26 17.09 1.43
N LYS A 235 -8.56 16.75 1.44
CA LYS A 235 -9.57 17.65 0.90
C LYS A 235 -9.70 18.88 1.81
N VAL A 236 -9.73 20.07 1.23
CA VAL A 236 -10.14 21.25 1.98
C VAL A 236 -11.64 21.07 2.29
N ALA A 237 -12.03 21.21 3.55
CA ALA A 237 -13.43 21.24 3.94
C ALA A 237 -14.07 22.52 3.34
N ASP A 238 -15.20 22.36 2.68
CA ASP A 238 -16.03 23.48 2.22
C ASP A 238 -16.50 24.37 3.39
#